data_bb4db299c91287ac0ce644d8fecd4669
#
_entry.id   bb4db299c91287ac0ce644d8fecd4669
#
_cell.length_a   1.000
_cell.length_b   1.000
_cell.length_c   1.000
_cell.angle_alpha   90.00
_cell.angle_beta   90.00
_cell.angle_gamma   90.00
#
_symmetry.space_group_name_H-M   'P 1'
#
loop_
_entity.id
_entity.type
_entity.pdbx_description
1 polymer ?
#
loop_
_entity_poly.entity_id
_entity_poly.type
_entity_poly.pdbx_seq_one_letter_code
_entity_poly.pdbx_strand_id
1 'polypeptide(L)'
;MAILRFDTRAEFQRLLNAVLERAQVSIEMFDPDFALFRLGDPDVDAVLRRYLAADGVLRLAMHNSGHIERHYPRFLRLLRDHGHRIECRVTGKGIRNLTDSFCIADNLHLVRRFHSDHLRGEAAFDAPQETEIPAERFSAIWEASQPGLFPTVTGL
;
A
#
# COMPACT_ATOMS: atom_id res chain seq x y z
N MET A 1 15.94 -8.46 16.33
CA MET A 1 15.16 -7.87 15.25
C MET A 1 15.96 -6.78 14.56
N ALA A 2 16.12 -6.87 13.27
CA ALA A 2 16.93 -5.91 12.52
C ALA A 2 16.04 -4.93 11.76
N ILE A 3 16.41 -3.65 11.80
CA ILE A 3 15.83 -2.63 10.95
C ILE A 3 16.76 -2.49 9.74
N LEU A 4 16.19 -2.66 8.55
CA LEU A 4 16.92 -2.57 7.30
C LEU A 4 16.70 -1.18 6.69
N ARG A 5 17.78 -0.44 6.49
CA ARG A 5 17.69 0.89 5.89
C ARG A 5 17.98 0.82 4.40
N PHE A 6 17.35 1.70 3.65
CA PHE A 6 17.53 1.79 2.20
C PHE A 6 17.54 3.25 1.76
N ASP A 7 18.12 3.51 0.59
CA ASP A 7 18.15 4.82 -0.01
C ASP A 7 18.05 4.78 -1.55
N THR A 8 17.72 3.63 -2.11
CA THR A 8 17.55 3.49 -3.57
C THR A 8 16.16 2.97 -3.90
N ARG A 9 15.73 3.25 -5.13
CA ARG A 9 14.46 2.76 -5.64
C ARG A 9 14.42 1.23 -5.69
N ALA A 10 15.49 0.61 -6.10
CA ALA A 10 15.58 -0.85 -6.21
C ALA A 10 15.45 -1.51 -4.83
N GLU A 11 16.09 -0.95 -3.82
CA GLU A 11 15.99 -1.47 -2.46
C GLU A 11 14.59 -1.30 -1.89
N PHE A 12 13.98 -0.14 -2.11
CA PHE A 12 12.58 0.08 -1.69
C PHE A 12 11.67 -0.97 -2.31
N GLN A 13 11.79 -1.18 -3.63
CA GLN A 13 10.94 -2.15 -4.33
C GLN A 13 11.16 -3.57 -3.80
N ARG A 14 12.41 -3.95 -3.58
CA ARG A 14 12.74 -5.28 -3.06
C ARG A 14 12.12 -5.49 -1.68
N LEU A 15 12.23 -4.50 -0.80
CA LEU A 15 11.71 -4.62 0.56
C LEU A 15 10.18 -4.52 0.59
N LEU A 16 9.58 -3.70 -0.26
CA LEU A 16 8.13 -3.67 -0.42
C LEU A 16 7.61 -5.04 -0.87
N ASN A 17 8.23 -5.62 -1.88
CA ASN A 17 7.84 -6.95 -2.35
C ASN A 17 7.98 -8.00 -1.26
N ALA A 18 9.03 -7.91 -0.45
CA ALA A 18 9.22 -8.85 0.67
C ALA A 18 8.13 -8.71 1.73
N VAL A 19 7.68 -7.49 2.02
CA VAL A 19 6.55 -7.25 2.94
C VAL A 19 5.28 -7.87 2.36
N LEU A 20 5.00 -7.62 1.08
CA LEU A 20 3.80 -8.15 0.43
C LEU A 20 3.79 -9.68 0.41
N GLU A 21 4.93 -10.30 0.13
CA GLU A 21 5.06 -11.76 0.09
C GLU A 21 4.82 -12.42 1.44
N ARG A 22 5.12 -11.74 2.53
CA ARG A 22 4.92 -12.26 3.89
C ARG A 22 3.49 -12.09 4.39
N ALA A 23 2.69 -11.25 3.77
CA ALA A 23 1.35 -10.94 4.24
C ALA A 23 0.43 -12.15 4.20
N GLN A 24 -0.36 -12.34 5.25
CA GLN A 24 -1.32 -13.43 5.37
C GLN A 24 -2.72 -12.95 5.71
N VAL A 25 -2.85 -11.87 6.47
CA VAL A 25 -4.13 -11.43 7.03
C VAL A 25 -4.52 -10.04 6.54
N SER A 26 -3.61 -9.07 6.63
CA SER A 26 -3.91 -7.67 6.30
C SER A 26 -2.74 -7.00 5.60
N ILE A 27 -3.05 -6.16 4.63
CA ILE A 27 -2.10 -5.22 4.03
C ILE A 27 -2.75 -3.85 4.06
N GLU A 28 -2.03 -2.88 4.62
CA GLU A 28 -2.46 -1.50 4.70
C GLU A 28 -1.37 -0.61 4.12
N MET A 29 -1.71 0.23 3.14
CA MET A 29 -0.76 1.09 2.46
C MET A 29 -1.25 2.52 2.43
N PHE A 30 -0.35 3.46 2.70
CA PHE A 30 -0.58 4.87 2.46
C PHE A 30 0.56 5.46 1.67
N ASP A 31 0.22 6.25 0.67
CA ASP A 31 1.14 7.08 -0.11
C ASP A 31 0.31 8.18 -0.79
N PRO A 32 0.89 9.35 -1.06
CA PRO A 32 0.14 10.39 -1.76
C PRO A 32 -0.46 9.94 -3.10
N ASP A 33 0.24 9.16 -3.91
CA ASP A 33 -0.25 8.75 -5.23
C ASP A 33 0.19 7.35 -5.68
N PHE A 34 1.00 6.66 -4.90
CA PHE A 34 1.55 5.32 -5.20
C PHE A 34 2.44 5.25 -6.44
N ALA A 35 3.04 6.38 -6.84
CA ALA A 35 3.87 6.42 -8.06
C ALA A 35 5.08 5.49 -8.00
N LEU A 36 5.66 5.26 -6.82
CA LEU A 36 6.84 4.42 -6.67
C LEU A 36 6.54 2.99 -6.20
N PHE A 37 5.29 2.68 -5.92
CA PHE A 37 4.92 1.34 -5.42
C PHE A 37 4.85 0.28 -6.52
N ARG A 38 4.74 0.69 -7.77
CA ARG A 38 4.71 -0.20 -8.93
C ARG A 38 3.62 -1.28 -8.81
N LEU A 39 2.45 -0.86 -8.39
CA LEU A 39 1.32 -1.78 -8.17
C LEU A 39 0.80 -2.41 -9.47
N GLY A 40 1.22 -1.91 -10.61
CA GLY A 40 0.85 -2.48 -11.92
C GLY A 40 1.85 -3.50 -12.45
N ASP A 41 2.95 -3.78 -11.76
CA ASP A 41 3.94 -4.74 -12.22
C ASP A 41 3.40 -6.17 -12.14
N PRO A 42 3.78 -7.05 -13.10
CA PRO A 42 3.33 -8.45 -13.08
C PRO A 42 3.65 -9.19 -11.79
N ASP A 43 4.84 -8.97 -11.25
CA ASP A 43 5.29 -9.65 -10.03
C ASP A 43 4.45 -9.24 -8.81
N VAL A 44 4.16 -7.96 -8.70
CA VAL A 44 3.32 -7.43 -7.61
C VAL A 44 1.89 -7.95 -7.76
N ASP A 45 1.36 -7.94 -8.97
CA ASP A 45 0.03 -8.44 -9.27
C ASP A 45 -0.10 -9.91 -8.86
N ALA A 46 0.87 -10.74 -9.21
CA ALA A 46 0.85 -12.17 -8.88
C ALA A 46 0.83 -12.40 -7.36
N VAL A 47 1.64 -11.65 -6.62
CA VAL A 47 1.69 -11.75 -5.16
C VAL A 47 0.35 -11.33 -4.55
N LEU A 48 -0.20 -10.20 -4.99
CA LEU A 48 -1.47 -9.69 -4.47
C LEU A 48 -2.64 -10.61 -4.81
N ARG A 49 -2.68 -11.18 -6.01
CA ARG A 49 -3.73 -12.13 -6.38
C ARG A 49 -3.72 -13.37 -5.50
N ARG A 50 -2.55 -13.91 -5.25
CA ARG A 50 -2.39 -15.08 -4.37
C ARG A 50 -2.82 -14.75 -2.94
N TYR A 51 -2.41 -13.58 -2.46
CA TYR A 51 -2.77 -13.11 -1.13
C TYR A 51 -4.29 -12.94 -0.97
N LEU A 52 -4.94 -12.30 -1.94
CA LEU A 52 -6.39 -12.05 -1.90
C LEU A 52 -7.20 -13.34 -2.06
N ALA A 53 -6.72 -14.26 -2.90
CA ALA A 53 -7.36 -15.57 -3.09
C ALA A 53 -7.31 -16.41 -1.80
N ALA A 54 -6.35 -16.15 -0.92
CA ALA A 54 -6.22 -16.81 0.37
C ALA A 54 -6.92 -16.02 1.50
N ASP A 55 -7.91 -15.17 1.13
CA ASP A 55 -8.76 -14.41 2.04
C ASP A 55 -8.08 -13.20 2.71
N GLY A 56 -6.96 -12.75 2.18
CA GLY A 56 -6.34 -11.51 2.64
C GLY A 56 -7.18 -10.28 2.31
N VAL A 57 -6.99 -9.21 3.08
CA VAL A 57 -7.69 -7.93 2.89
C VAL A 57 -6.65 -6.85 2.59
N LEU A 58 -6.96 -5.99 1.61
CA LEU A 58 -6.07 -4.93 1.16
C LEU A 58 -6.76 -3.57 1.29
N ARG A 59 -6.11 -2.65 1.98
CA ARG A 59 -6.59 -1.27 2.13
C ARG A 59 -5.53 -0.29 1.64
N LEU A 60 -5.93 0.63 0.77
CA LEU A 60 -5.09 1.72 0.29
C LEU A 60 -5.72 3.06 0.62
N ALA A 61 -4.92 3.97 1.19
CA ALA A 61 -5.31 5.37 1.33
C ALA A 61 -4.33 6.23 0.54
N MET A 62 -4.83 7.26 -0.13
CA MET A 62 -4.04 8.12 -1.02
C MET A 62 -4.64 9.51 -1.12
N HIS A 63 -3.85 10.49 -1.56
CA HIS A 63 -4.37 11.83 -1.81
C HIS A 63 -5.11 11.92 -3.14
N ASN A 64 -4.60 11.22 -4.17
CA ASN A 64 -5.28 11.13 -5.46
C ASN A 64 -4.96 9.81 -6.13
N SER A 65 -5.89 9.36 -6.96
CA SER A 65 -5.81 8.07 -7.66
C SER A 65 -5.34 8.18 -9.11
N GLY A 66 -4.95 9.38 -9.54
CA GLY A 66 -4.64 9.63 -10.95
C GLY A 66 -3.51 8.78 -11.50
N HIS A 67 -2.45 8.58 -10.73
CA HIS A 67 -1.33 7.76 -11.17
C HIS A 67 -1.73 6.31 -11.36
N ILE A 68 -2.49 5.77 -10.41
CA ILE A 68 -3.00 4.39 -10.50
C ILE A 68 -3.89 4.25 -11.75
N GLU A 69 -4.81 5.18 -11.95
CA GLU A 69 -5.76 5.12 -13.06
C GLU A 69 -5.06 5.20 -14.42
N ARG A 70 -4.01 6.02 -14.53
CA ARG A 70 -3.29 6.20 -15.80
C ARG A 70 -2.23 5.14 -16.08
N HIS A 71 -1.58 4.63 -15.01
CA HIS A 71 -0.36 3.84 -15.20
C HIS A 71 -0.43 2.40 -14.66
N TYR A 72 -1.48 2.04 -13.92
CA TYR A 72 -1.60 0.71 -13.33
C TYR A 72 -2.85 -0.04 -13.80
N PRO A 73 -3.00 -0.30 -15.10
CA PRO A 73 -4.19 -1.03 -15.58
C PRO A 73 -4.34 -2.42 -14.97
N ARG A 74 -3.22 -3.07 -14.64
CA ARG A 74 -3.23 -4.39 -14.01
C ARG A 74 -3.82 -4.31 -12.60
N PHE A 75 -3.52 -3.25 -11.85
CA PHE A 75 -4.09 -3.03 -10.53
C PHE A 75 -5.60 -2.77 -10.63
N LEU A 76 -6.05 -2.03 -11.63
CA LEU A 76 -7.48 -1.80 -11.85
C LEU A 76 -8.22 -3.11 -12.13
N ARG A 77 -7.60 -4.03 -12.87
CA ARG A 77 -8.17 -5.36 -13.09
C ARG A 77 -8.20 -6.18 -11.78
N LEU A 78 -7.16 -6.09 -10.99
CA LEU A 78 -7.12 -6.72 -9.66
C LEU A 78 -8.28 -6.22 -8.80
N LEU A 79 -8.47 -4.91 -8.76
CA LEU A 79 -9.54 -4.26 -8.00
C LEU A 79 -10.92 -4.74 -8.47
N ARG A 80 -11.11 -4.89 -9.78
CA ARG A 80 -12.35 -5.42 -10.35
C ARG A 80 -12.57 -6.88 -9.95
N ASP A 81 -11.52 -7.69 -10.04
CA ASP A 81 -11.62 -9.14 -9.81
C ASP A 81 -11.77 -9.50 -8.33
N HIS A 82 -11.22 -8.70 -7.43
CA HIS A 82 -11.20 -8.95 -5.99
C HIS A 82 -11.76 -7.77 -5.18
N GLY A 83 -12.70 -7.02 -5.76
CA GLY A 83 -13.19 -5.77 -5.16
C GLY A 83 -13.81 -5.92 -3.78
N HIS A 84 -14.29 -7.09 -3.43
CA HIS A 84 -14.86 -7.35 -2.10
C HIS A 84 -13.78 -7.46 -1.01
N ARG A 85 -12.51 -7.58 -1.38
CA ARG A 85 -11.38 -7.70 -0.47
C ARG A 85 -10.42 -6.51 -0.55
N ILE A 86 -10.71 -5.54 -1.39
CA ILE A 86 -9.89 -4.35 -1.58
C ILE A 86 -10.75 -3.12 -1.32
N GLU A 87 -10.28 -2.24 -0.46
CA GLU A 87 -10.91 -0.93 -0.28
C GLU A 87 -9.87 0.16 -0.48
N CYS A 88 -10.22 1.16 -1.29
CA CYS A 88 -9.38 2.33 -1.53
C CYS A 88 -10.11 3.56 -1.02
N ARG A 89 -9.38 4.45 -0.34
CA ARG A 89 -9.90 5.73 0.15
C ARG A 89 -9.02 6.87 -0.31
N VAL A 90 -9.64 8.01 -0.51
CA VAL A 90 -8.98 9.26 -0.86
C VAL A 90 -9.10 10.20 0.35
N THR A 91 -7.99 10.80 0.72
CA THR A 91 -7.90 11.64 1.91
C THR A 91 -8.77 12.89 1.83
N GLY A 92 -9.31 13.30 2.97
CA GLY A 92 -10.00 14.56 3.10
C GLY A 92 -9.02 15.74 3.00
N LYS A 93 -9.57 16.94 2.77
CA LYS A 93 -8.77 18.16 2.53
C LYS A 93 -7.81 18.48 3.68
N GLY A 94 -8.20 18.16 4.90
CA GLY A 94 -7.42 18.51 6.08
C GLY A 94 -6.10 17.77 6.24
N ILE A 95 -5.91 16.64 5.52
CA ILE A 95 -4.71 15.81 5.64
C ILE A 95 -3.97 15.61 4.31
N ARG A 96 -4.31 16.38 3.28
CA ARG A 96 -3.65 16.24 1.95
C ARG A 96 -2.20 16.71 1.93
N ASN A 97 -1.75 17.34 3.00
CA ASN A 97 -0.35 17.75 3.14
C ASN A 97 0.54 16.66 3.74
N LEU A 98 -0.01 15.52 4.11
CA LEU A 98 0.80 14.43 4.65
C LEU A 98 1.71 13.85 3.57
N THR A 99 2.96 13.60 3.96
CA THR A 99 3.99 13.08 3.06
C THR A 99 4.44 11.68 3.44
N ASP A 100 3.68 11.01 4.27
CA ASP A 100 3.95 9.63 4.67
C ASP A 100 3.86 8.70 3.47
N SER A 101 4.64 7.63 3.52
CA SER A 101 4.63 6.58 2.49
C SER A 101 5.02 5.27 3.16
N PHE A 102 4.07 4.33 3.27
CA PHE A 102 4.38 3.08 3.96
C PHE A 102 3.43 1.95 3.56
N CYS A 103 3.88 0.74 3.85
CA CYS A 103 3.08 -0.48 3.72
C CYS A 103 3.27 -1.32 4.99
N ILE A 104 2.17 -1.78 5.56
CA ILE A 104 2.16 -2.63 6.76
C ILE A 104 1.45 -3.93 6.41
N ALA A 105 2.08 -5.07 6.73
CA ALA A 105 1.47 -6.38 6.58
C ALA A 105 1.30 -7.04 7.95
N ASP A 106 0.09 -7.49 8.24
CA ASP A 106 -0.25 -8.27 9.44
C ASP A 106 0.09 -7.60 10.77
N ASN A 107 0.28 -6.28 10.77
CA ASN A 107 0.80 -5.52 11.92
C ASN A 107 2.15 -6.08 12.42
N LEU A 108 2.92 -6.73 11.55
CA LEU A 108 4.20 -7.36 11.85
C LEU A 108 5.32 -6.87 10.95
N HIS A 109 5.02 -6.57 9.70
CA HIS A 109 6.04 -6.25 8.70
C HIS A 109 5.79 -4.85 8.16
N LEU A 110 6.85 -4.06 8.03
CA LEU A 110 6.75 -2.66 7.66
C LEU A 110 7.82 -2.31 6.63
N VAL A 111 7.44 -1.53 5.63
CA VAL A 111 8.38 -0.78 4.82
C VAL A 111 7.85 0.65 4.74
N ARG A 112 8.74 1.63 4.94
CA ARG A 112 8.34 3.03 4.85
C ARG A 112 9.44 3.89 4.27
N ARG A 113 9.05 4.90 3.51
CA ARG A 113 9.93 6.01 3.17
C ARG A 113 9.68 7.13 4.17
N PHE A 114 10.74 7.81 4.60
CA PHE A 114 10.60 8.89 5.58
C PHE A 114 9.84 10.08 5.03
N HIS A 115 9.85 10.27 3.71
CA HIS A 115 9.11 11.30 3.02
C HIS A 115 8.80 10.81 1.60
N SER A 116 7.58 11.09 1.11
CA SER A 116 7.14 10.58 -0.20
C SER A 116 7.97 11.10 -1.38
N ASP A 117 8.66 12.23 -1.21
CA ASP A 117 9.51 12.79 -2.26
C ASP A 117 10.95 12.26 -2.23
N HIS A 118 11.28 11.40 -1.28
CA HIS A 118 12.64 10.87 -1.12
C HIS A 118 12.63 9.35 -1.14
N LEU A 119 13.79 8.76 -1.45
CA LEU A 119 13.94 7.30 -1.51
C LEU A 119 14.39 6.69 -0.19
N ARG A 120 14.78 7.51 0.77
CA ARG A 120 15.30 7.02 2.04
C ARG A 120 14.18 6.47 2.92
N GLY A 121 14.45 5.33 3.52
CA GLY A 121 13.47 4.73 4.42
C GLY A 121 14.05 3.54 5.15
N GLU A 122 13.14 2.76 5.71
CA GLU A 122 13.51 1.57 6.47
C GLU A 122 12.43 0.50 6.37
N ALA A 123 12.82 -0.74 6.62
CA ALA A 123 11.92 -1.88 6.69
C ALA A 123 12.21 -2.69 7.94
N ALA A 124 11.19 -3.33 8.48
CA ALA A 124 11.32 -4.23 9.63
C ALA A 124 10.37 -5.41 9.44
N PHE A 125 10.81 -6.60 9.81
CA PHE A 125 10.05 -7.83 9.66
C PHE A 125 9.91 -8.51 11.02
N ASP A 126 8.77 -9.17 11.25
CA ASP A 126 8.45 -9.80 12.54
C ASP A 126 8.64 -8.80 13.69
N ALA A 127 8.12 -7.59 13.49
CA ALA A 127 8.42 -6.42 14.30
C ALA A 127 7.13 -5.74 14.78
N PRO A 128 6.37 -6.37 15.69
CA PRO A 128 5.10 -5.79 16.14
C PRO A 128 5.27 -4.42 16.79
N GLN A 129 6.38 -4.19 17.48
CA GLN A 129 6.63 -2.89 18.12
C GLN A 129 6.89 -1.79 17.08
N GLU A 130 7.64 -2.11 16.01
CA GLU A 130 7.96 -1.13 14.97
C GLU A 130 6.74 -0.78 14.12
N THR A 131 5.75 -1.66 14.05
CA THR A 131 4.53 -1.40 13.27
C THR A 131 3.45 -0.67 14.06
N GLU A 132 3.59 -0.55 15.36
CA GLU A 132 2.54 0.01 16.23
C GLU A 132 2.18 1.44 15.87
N ILE A 133 3.15 2.34 15.81
CA ILE A 133 2.90 3.74 15.47
C ILE A 133 2.42 3.91 14.02
N PRO A 134 3.05 3.28 13.01
CA PRO A 134 2.51 3.34 11.64
C PRO A 134 1.09 2.81 11.52
N ALA A 135 0.73 1.76 12.26
CA ALA A 135 -0.63 1.21 12.23
C ALA A 135 -1.65 2.19 12.81
N GLU A 136 -1.32 2.84 13.91
CA GLU A 136 -2.16 3.90 14.49
C GLU A 136 -2.29 5.07 13.53
N ARG A 137 -1.21 5.45 12.88
CA ARG A 137 -1.20 6.50 11.86
C ARG A 137 -2.11 6.16 10.69
N PHE A 138 -2.02 4.94 10.20
CA PHE A 138 -2.90 4.49 9.13
C PHE A 138 -4.37 4.55 9.53
N SER A 139 -4.71 4.09 10.74
CA SER A 139 -6.07 4.17 11.26
C SER A 139 -6.60 5.60 11.26
N ALA A 140 -5.80 6.55 11.72
CA ALA A 140 -6.18 7.97 11.76
C ALA A 140 -6.39 8.53 10.34
N ILE A 141 -5.50 8.19 9.41
CA ILE A 141 -5.63 8.60 8.00
C ILE A 141 -6.89 7.98 7.39
N TRP A 142 -7.12 6.70 7.64
CA TRP A 142 -8.28 5.98 7.12
C TRP A 142 -9.59 6.61 7.55
N GLU A 143 -9.71 6.95 8.83
CA GLU A 143 -10.90 7.59 9.38
C GLU A 143 -11.14 8.99 8.79
N ALA A 144 -10.08 9.68 8.39
CA ALA A 144 -10.16 11.01 7.78
C ALA A 144 -10.27 10.95 6.25
N SER A 145 -10.50 9.79 5.69
CA SER A 145 -10.55 9.56 4.25
C SER A 145 -11.91 9.02 3.84
N GLN A 146 -12.22 9.10 2.54
CA GLN A 146 -13.50 8.66 2.00
C GLN A 146 -13.29 7.64 0.88
N PRO A 147 -14.23 6.70 0.66
CA PRO A 147 -14.11 5.75 -0.43
C PRO A 147 -13.86 6.45 -1.76
N GLY A 148 -12.91 5.93 -2.50
CA GLY A 148 -12.53 6.42 -3.83
C GLY A 148 -11.81 5.32 -4.58
N LEU A 149 -11.72 5.44 -5.90
CA LEU A 149 -11.16 4.42 -6.78
C LEU A 149 -11.93 3.11 -6.64
N PHE A 150 -13.05 3.05 -7.33
CA PHE A 150 -13.94 1.89 -7.30
C PHE A 150 -13.66 0.94 -8.45
N PRO A 151 -14.01 -0.35 -8.31
CA PRO A 151 -13.96 -1.26 -9.44
C PRO A 151 -14.86 -0.73 -10.57
N THR A 152 -14.31 -0.64 -11.78
CA THR A 152 -15.12 -0.27 -12.94
C THR A 152 -15.81 -1.51 -13.48
N VAL A 153 -17.11 -1.40 -13.71
CA VAL A 153 -17.88 -2.42 -14.42
C VAL A 153 -17.76 -2.09 -15.89
N THR A 154 -16.96 -2.88 -16.63
CA THR A 154 -16.80 -2.72 -18.06
C THR A 154 -17.92 -3.44 -18.81
N GLY A 155 -18.28 -2.94 -19.97
CA GLY A 155 -19.30 -3.56 -20.81
C GLY A 155 -20.71 -3.08 -20.56
N LEU A 156 -20.86 -2.02 -19.81
CA LEU A 156 -22.15 -1.37 -19.64
C LEU A 156 -22.29 -0.19 -20.60
#